data_fe14f611739fe586de62688520d7c749
#
_entry.id   fe14f611739fe586de62688520d7c749
#
_cell.length_a   1.000
_cell.length_b   1.000
_cell.length_c   1.000
_cell.angle_alpha   90.00
_cell.angle_beta   90.00
_cell.angle_gamma   90.00
#
_symmetry.space_group_name_H-M   'P 1'
#
loop_
_entity.id
_entity.type
_entity.pdbx_description
1 polymer ?
#
loop_
_entity_poly.entity_id
_entity_poly.type
_entity_poly.pdbx_seq_one_letter_code
_entity_poly.pdbx_strand_id
1 'polypeptide(L)'
;MVNEAVPHEKVEDVALEYARIIATKSPQAIRMLKFAFNMADDGIAGQQVFAGEATRMAYMTEEAQEGRDAFLEHRTPNWQDYPYYY
;
A
#
# COMPACT_ATOMS: atom_id res chain seq x y z
N MET A 1 24.45 -1.96 -1.10
CA MET A 1 24.08 -1.59 -2.49
C MET A 1 23.80 -0.11 -2.52
N VAL A 2 24.34 0.62 -3.50
CA VAL A 2 24.11 2.06 -3.71
C VAL A 2 23.57 2.27 -5.12
N ASN A 3 22.73 3.29 -5.33
CA ASN A 3 22.17 3.58 -6.65
C ASN A 3 23.19 4.28 -7.54
N GLU A 4 23.92 5.23 -6.96
CA GLU A 4 24.92 6.02 -7.66
C GLU A 4 26.00 6.50 -6.68
N ALA A 5 27.25 6.60 -7.14
CA ALA A 5 28.35 7.18 -6.40
C ALA A 5 28.70 8.54 -7.02
N VAL A 6 28.61 9.59 -6.22
CA VAL A 6 28.84 10.97 -6.66
C VAL A 6 29.80 11.68 -5.72
N PRO A 7 30.49 12.75 -6.17
CA PRO A 7 31.27 13.60 -5.29
C PRO A 7 30.44 14.14 -4.13
N HIS A 8 31.06 14.31 -2.96
CA HIS A 8 30.39 14.70 -1.72
C HIS A 8 29.53 15.96 -1.87
N GLU A 9 30.03 16.95 -2.58
CA GLU A 9 29.35 18.23 -2.83
C GLU A 9 28.11 18.12 -3.71
N LYS A 10 27.89 16.98 -4.40
CA LYS A 10 26.71 16.70 -5.25
C LYS A 10 25.68 15.78 -4.62
N VAL A 11 25.96 15.21 -3.46
CA VAL A 11 25.09 14.19 -2.84
C VAL A 11 23.70 14.75 -2.60
N GLU A 12 23.59 15.96 -2.06
CA GLU A 12 22.28 16.56 -1.75
C GLU A 12 21.47 16.84 -3.01
N ASP A 13 22.08 17.41 -4.05
CA ASP A 13 21.41 17.72 -5.31
C ASP A 13 20.86 16.45 -5.98
N VAL A 14 21.68 15.40 -6.03
CA VAL A 14 21.27 14.11 -6.61
C VAL A 14 20.18 13.46 -5.78
N ALA A 15 20.28 13.49 -4.46
CA ALA A 15 19.22 12.94 -3.58
C ALA A 15 17.89 13.68 -3.75
N LEU A 16 17.91 15.01 -3.87
CA LEU A 16 16.72 15.82 -4.12
C LEU A 16 16.10 15.53 -5.49
N GLU A 17 16.94 15.27 -6.52
CA GLU A 17 16.44 14.88 -7.83
C GLU A 17 15.72 13.52 -7.78
N TYR A 18 16.30 12.51 -7.12
CA TYR A 18 15.60 11.24 -6.89
C TYR A 18 14.28 11.45 -6.13
N ALA A 19 14.26 12.28 -5.10
CA ALA A 19 13.05 12.59 -4.34
C ALA A 19 11.97 13.23 -5.23
N ARG A 20 12.34 14.16 -6.13
CA ARG A 20 11.40 14.75 -7.09
C ARG A 20 10.80 13.70 -8.03
N ILE A 21 11.65 12.82 -8.58
CA ILE A 21 11.20 11.73 -9.46
C ILE A 21 10.22 10.80 -8.70
N ILE A 22 10.53 10.43 -7.47
CA ILE A 22 9.65 9.61 -6.64
C ILE A 22 8.31 10.31 -6.38
N ALA A 23 8.35 11.60 -6.10
CA ALA A 23 7.14 12.41 -5.84
C ALA A 23 6.18 12.49 -7.04
N THR A 24 6.64 12.17 -8.26
CA THR A 24 5.75 12.06 -9.43
C THR A 24 5.00 10.73 -9.53
N LYS A 25 5.32 9.75 -8.69
CA LYS A 25 4.72 8.42 -8.75
C LYS A 25 3.46 8.35 -7.88
N SER A 26 2.64 7.31 -8.11
CA SER A 26 1.44 7.08 -7.30
C SER A 26 1.80 6.93 -5.81
N PRO A 27 1.25 7.76 -4.90
CA PRO A 27 1.52 7.65 -3.47
C PRO A 27 1.12 6.29 -2.89
N GLN A 28 0.03 5.72 -3.38
CA GLN A 28 -0.45 4.40 -2.97
C GLN A 28 0.54 3.30 -3.37
N ALA A 29 1.04 3.33 -4.60
CA ALA A 29 2.01 2.36 -5.09
C ALA A 29 3.32 2.42 -4.30
N ILE A 30 3.84 3.63 -4.02
CA ILE A 30 5.06 3.82 -3.23
C ILE A 30 4.88 3.27 -1.81
N ARG A 31 3.74 3.55 -1.18
CA ARG A 31 3.42 3.06 0.17
C ARG A 31 3.40 1.54 0.21
N MET A 32 2.70 0.90 -0.72
CA MET A 32 2.61 -0.56 -0.80
C MET A 32 3.96 -1.20 -1.06
N LEU A 33 4.77 -0.64 -1.96
CA LEU A 33 6.14 -1.12 -2.19
C LEU A 33 7.00 -1.02 -0.93
N LYS A 34 6.95 0.09 -0.20
CA LYS A 34 7.70 0.26 1.03
C LYS A 34 7.32 -0.79 2.08
N PHE A 35 6.03 -1.04 2.28
CA PHE A 35 5.56 -2.06 3.21
C PHE A 35 5.95 -3.46 2.77
N ALA A 36 5.88 -3.77 1.48
CA ALA A 36 6.27 -5.07 0.95
C ALA A 36 7.77 -5.36 1.18
N PHE A 37 8.64 -4.37 0.98
CA PHE A 37 10.07 -4.53 1.27
C PHE A 37 10.34 -4.68 2.76
N ASN A 38 9.66 -3.92 3.61
CA ASN A 38 9.87 -3.99 5.05
C ASN A 38 9.36 -5.32 5.66
N MET A 39 8.43 -6.02 5.01
CA MET A 39 7.95 -7.32 5.50
C MET A 39 9.07 -8.33 5.74
N ALA A 40 10.09 -8.34 4.87
CA ALA A 40 11.20 -9.28 4.99
C ALA A 40 12.08 -8.98 6.20
N ASP A 41 12.29 -7.71 6.51
CA ASP A 41 13.19 -7.24 7.55
C ASP A 41 12.51 -7.15 8.92
N ASP A 42 11.25 -6.74 8.96
CA ASP A 42 10.48 -6.50 10.18
C ASP A 42 9.67 -7.72 10.65
N GLY A 43 9.70 -8.82 9.90
CA GLY A 43 9.01 -10.07 10.25
C GLY A 43 7.50 -9.88 10.52
N ILE A 44 6.99 -10.37 11.66
CA ILE A 44 5.57 -10.29 12.01
C ILE A 44 5.09 -8.84 12.11
N ALA A 45 5.91 -7.93 12.63
CA ALA A 45 5.54 -6.50 12.70
C ALA A 45 5.34 -5.91 11.30
N GLY A 46 6.22 -6.23 10.35
CA GLY A 46 6.08 -5.81 8.95
C GLY A 46 4.82 -6.38 8.30
N GLN A 47 4.49 -7.65 8.57
CA GLN A 47 3.27 -8.29 8.10
C GLN A 47 2.01 -7.60 8.65
N GLN A 48 1.99 -7.23 9.93
CA GLN A 48 0.87 -6.52 10.53
C GLN A 48 0.64 -5.14 9.88
N VAL A 49 1.70 -4.40 9.60
CA VAL A 49 1.62 -3.10 8.92
C VAL A 49 1.07 -3.27 7.50
N PHE A 50 1.57 -4.26 6.76
CA PHE A 50 1.08 -4.57 5.41
C PHE A 50 -0.39 -5.00 5.44
N ALA A 51 -0.78 -5.90 6.35
CA ALA A 51 -2.15 -6.35 6.51
C ALA A 51 -3.11 -5.22 6.88
N GLY A 52 -2.68 -4.30 7.75
CA GLY A 52 -3.44 -3.10 8.10
C GLY A 52 -3.71 -2.21 6.89
N GLU A 53 -2.72 -2.00 6.02
CA GLU A 53 -2.90 -1.21 4.79
C GLU A 53 -3.79 -1.93 3.77
N ALA A 54 -3.64 -3.24 3.61
CA ALA A 54 -4.50 -4.04 2.75
C ALA A 54 -5.97 -4.00 3.23
N THR A 55 -6.19 -4.11 4.53
CA THR A 55 -7.52 -3.98 5.14
C THR A 55 -8.11 -2.59 4.90
N ARG A 56 -7.31 -1.53 5.07
CA ARG A 56 -7.74 -0.16 4.78
C ARG A 56 -8.20 0.01 3.33
N MET A 57 -7.49 -0.62 2.39
CA MET A 57 -7.88 -0.61 0.97
C MET A 57 -9.18 -1.39 0.74
N ALA A 58 -9.33 -2.56 1.39
CA ALA A 58 -10.54 -3.37 1.29
C ALA A 58 -11.78 -2.59 1.75
N TYR A 59 -11.68 -1.82 2.84
CA TYR A 59 -12.79 -0.98 3.32
C TYR A 59 -13.21 0.14 2.35
N MET A 60 -12.45 0.42 1.32
CA MET A 60 -12.79 1.40 0.28
C MET A 60 -13.51 0.78 -0.93
N THR A 61 -13.78 -0.52 -0.89
CA THR A 61 -14.43 -1.25 -1.98
C THR A 61 -15.96 -1.25 -1.83
N GLU A 62 -16.66 -1.48 -2.93
CA GLU A 62 -18.12 -1.69 -2.95
C GLU A 62 -18.51 -2.95 -2.17
N GLU A 63 -17.67 -3.99 -2.18
CA GLU A 63 -17.85 -5.20 -1.39
C GLU A 63 -17.94 -4.90 0.11
N ALA A 64 -17.05 -4.03 0.62
CA ALA A 64 -17.10 -3.61 2.02
C ALA A 64 -18.35 -2.77 2.34
N GLN A 65 -18.83 -1.98 1.38
CA GLN A 65 -20.09 -1.24 1.53
C GLN A 65 -21.28 -2.19 1.61
N GLU A 66 -21.35 -3.21 0.74
CA GLU A 66 -22.38 -4.25 0.80
C GLU A 66 -22.38 -4.94 2.17
N GLY A 67 -21.21 -5.32 2.70
CA GLY A 67 -21.11 -5.93 4.02
C GLY A 67 -21.64 -5.04 5.14
N ARG A 68 -21.32 -3.76 5.11
CA ARG A 68 -21.81 -2.76 6.06
C ARG A 68 -23.34 -2.59 5.96
N ASP A 69 -23.82 -2.40 4.74
CA ASP A 69 -25.23 -2.09 4.49
C ASP A 69 -26.12 -3.30 4.83
N ALA A 70 -25.70 -4.50 4.47
CA ALA A 70 -26.37 -5.74 4.87
C ALA A 70 -26.46 -5.89 6.38
N PHE A 71 -25.39 -5.55 7.11
CA PHE A 71 -25.39 -5.58 8.57
C PHE A 71 -26.39 -4.58 9.17
N LEU A 72 -26.40 -3.34 8.66
CA LEU A 72 -27.31 -2.30 9.15
C LEU A 72 -28.78 -2.61 8.82
N GLU A 73 -29.03 -3.23 7.69
CA GLU A 73 -30.36 -3.63 7.21
C GLU A 73 -30.83 -4.99 7.77
N HIS A 74 -30.00 -5.67 8.56
CA HIS A 74 -30.27 -7.00 9.11
C HIS A 74 -30.61 -8.05 8.05
N ARG A 75 -29.95 -8.00 6.90
CA ARG A 75 -30.09 -8.96 5.78
C ARG A 75 -28.81 -9.74 5.54
N THR A 76 -28.92 -10.82 4.78
CA THR A 76 -27.74 -11.54 4.29
C THR A 76 -27.06 -10.74 3.18
N PRO A 77 -25.71 -10.56 3.23
CA PRO A 77 -24.97 -9.90 2.15
C PRO A 77 -25.04 -10.70 0.85
N ASN A 78 -25.08 -10.00 -0.27
CA ASN A 78 -24.98 -10.61 -1.60
C ASN A 78 -23.53 -10.54 -2.11
N TRP A 79 -22.77 -11.61 -1.93
CA TRP A 79 -21.38 -11.69 -2.38
C TRP A 79 -21.24 -12.14 -3.84
N GLN A 80 -22.32 -12.49 -4.53
CA GLN A 80 -22.25 -13.01 -5.91
C GLN A 80 -21.79 -11.94 -6.91
N ASP A 81 -22.01 -10.68 -6.60
CA ASP A 81 -21.59 -9.56 -7.44
C ASP A 81 -20.08 -9.23 -7.28
N TYR A 82 -19.41 -9.86 -6.33
CA TYR A 82 -18.00 -9.64 -5.97
C TYR A 82 -17.18 -10.94 -6.13
N PRO A 83 -16.95 -11.40 -7.36
CA PRO A 83 -16.28 -12.69 -7.56
C PRO A 83 -14.83 -12.66 -7.10
N TYR A 84 -14.39 -13.75 -6.46
CA TYR A 84 -12.97 -13.99 -6.21
C TYR A 84 -12.24 -14.23 -7.53
N TYR A 85 -11.23 -13.41 -7.80
CA TYR A 85 -10.27 -13.67 -8.86
C TYR A 85 -9.05 -14.38 -8.25
N TYR A 86 -8.82 -15.61 -8.65
CA TYR A 86 -7.60 -16.35 -8.33
C TYR A 86 -6.60 -16.24 -9.48
#